data_8947fad5149cb2d09c4cfdf4c3bffb3d
#
_entry.id   8947fad5149cb2d09c4cfdf4c3bffb3d
#
_cell.length_a   1.000
_cell.length_b   1.000
_cell.length_c   1.000
_cell.angle_alpha   90.00
_cell.angle_beta   90.00
_cell.angle_gamma   90.00
#
_symmetry.space_group_name_H-M   'P 1'
#
loop_
_entity.id
_entity.type
_entity.pdbx_description
1 polymer ?
#
loop_
_entity_poly.entity_id
_entity_poly.type
_entity_poly.pdbx_seq_one_letter_code
_entity_poly.pdbx_strand_id
1 'polypeptide(L)'
;MASQRRSLGIDFGTSNSAAGYLCDGRPRLIELAPGQTTMPTTFFFDHESRHTLIGDPANQALLDGVEGRFMRALKRVLGTGLMHEKRQILNQGVTFVDIIARFLNQIKIRAEAQTGLTFDCALSGRPVVFHGAGDPREAQAEEDLRRCYLEAGFREVEFLPEPEAAAIASGALDQPGTIGLIVDVGGGTSDFSLFRSEGGGIAILANHGVRIGGTDFDRAINIDRVMPLLGKGSQLRKAMGAGTSPTPNAIYNDLATWEKIPFVYTPQNRRMVAEMLRLAQHPDRLARLARVLEDELGHDLAFAVERGKIAANAG
;
A
#
# COMPACT_ATOMS: atom_id res chain seq x y z
N MET A 1 -29.50 30.31 0.89
CA MET A 1 -28.70 29.72 1.99
C MET A 1 -27.43 29.21 1.39
N ALA A 2 -26.26 29.77 1.75
CA ALA A 2 -25.00 29.23 1.32
C ALA A 2 -24.88 27.79 1.85
N SER A 3 -24.78 26.79 0.98
CA SER A 3 -24.52 25.41 1.37
C SER A 3 -23.21 25.45 2.16
N GLN A 4 -23.26 25.09 3.41
CA GLN A 4 -22.08 24.99 4.25
C GLN A 4 -21.20 23.91 3.62
N ARG A 5 -20.06 24.30 3.06
CA ARG A 5 -19.10 23.36 2.46
C ARG A 5 -18.68 22.38 3.52
N ARG A 6 -18.87 21.08 3.25
CA ARG A 6 -18.50 20.01 4.18
C ARG A 6 -17.30 19.29 3.64
N SER A 7 -16.29 19.19 4.47
CA SER A 7 -15.05 18.48 4.14
C SER A 7 -15.09 17.06 4.68
N LEU A 8 -14.66 16.11 3.85
CA LEU A 8 -14.37 14.75 4.26
C LEU A 8 -12.85 14.65 4.49
N GLY A 9 -12.44 14.31 5.70
CA GLY A 9 -11.06 13.96 6.00
C GLY A 9 -10.77 12.57 5.46
N ILE A 10 -9.68 12.41 4.70
CA ILE A 10 -9.27 11.11 4.12
C ILE A 10 -7.78 10.91 4.38
N ASP A 11 -7.47 9.82 5.04
CA ASP A 11 -6.12 9.25 5.06
C ASP A 11 -6.03 8.21 3.94
N PHE A 12 -5.41 8.59 2.82
CA PHE A 12 -5.11 7.68 1.71
C PHE A 12 -3.75 7.05 1.93
N GLY A 13 -3.73 5.91 2.64
CA GLY A 13 -2.51 5.19 2.99
C GLY A 13 -2.03 4.22 1.89
N THR A 14 -0.77 3.80 1.99
CA THR A 14 -0.16 2.81 1.07
C THR A 14 -0.79 1.42 1.24
N SER A 15 -1.12 1.04 2.47
CA SER A 15 -1.68 -0.28 2.80
C SER A 15 -3.16 -0.22 3.15
N ASN A 16 -3.56 0.76 3.96
CA ASN A 16 -4.94 0.96 4.38
C ASN A 16 -5.30 2.43 4.28
N SER A 17 -6.59 2.70 4.11
CA SER A 17 -7.14 4.05 4.08
C SER A 17 -8.27 4.19 5.10
N ALA A 18 -8.46 5.40 5.63
CA ALA A 18 -9.51 5.76 6.55
C ALA A 18 -10.18 7.06 6.13
N ALA A 19 -11.40 7.30 6.62
CA ALA A 19 -12.09 8.57 6.41
C ALA A 19 -12.85 8.99 7.65
N GLY A 20 -13.06 10.31 7.79
CA GLY A 20 -13.84 10.89 8.88
C GLY A 20 -14.33 12.29 8.54
N TYR A 21 -15.21 12.81 9.35
CA TYR A 21 -15.78 14.16 9.20
C TYR A 21 -16.01 14.81 10.56
N LEU A 22 -16.20 16.10 10.58
CA LEU A 22 -16.58 16.83 11.81
C LEU A 22 -18.10 16.81 11.99
N CYS A 23 -18.55 16.28 13.12
CA CYS A 23 -19.93 16.33 13.57
C CYS A 23 -19.99 17.06 14.91
N ASP A 24 -20.64 18.19 14.95
CA ASP A 24 -20.75 19.04 16.14
C ASP A 24 -19.38 19.39 16.76
N GLY A 25 -18.41 19.72 15.90
CA GLY A 25 -17.04 20.06 16.29
C GLY A 25 -16.17 18.87 16.77
N ARG A 26 -16.69 17.65 16.67
CA ARG A 26 -15.94 16.44 17.04
C ARG A 26 -15.68 15.56 15.82
N PRO A 27 -14.47 15.00 15.67
CA PRO A 27 -14.18 14.08 14.60
C PRO A 27 -14.96 12.75 14.78
N ARG A 28 -15.53 12.27 13.69
CA ARG A 28 -16.19 10.96 13.62
C ARG A 28 -15.63 10.19 12.44
N LEU A 29 -15.25 8.95 12.69
CA LEU A 29 -14.79 8.05 11.64
C LEU A 29 -15.97 7.49 10.83
N ILE A 30 -15.74 7.25 9.56
CA ILE A 30 -16.65 6.56 8.64
C ILE A 30 -16.38 5.07 8.71
N GLU A 31 -17.42 4.26 8.83
CA GLU A 31 -17.32 2.81 8.59
C GLU A 31 -17.15 2.54 7.10
N LEU A 32 -15.96 2.09 6.70
CA LEU A 32 -15.64 1.77 5.30
C LEU A 32 -15.98 0.32 4.92
N ALA A 33 -16.15 -0.55 5.92
CA ALA A 33 -16.70 -1.89 5.82
C ALA A 33 -17.46 -2.20 7.12
N PRO A 34 -18.35 -3.21 7.18
CA PRO A 34 -19.11 -3.52 8.41
C PRO A 34 -18.21 -3.71 9.63
N GLY A 35 -18.36 -2.82 10.62
CA GLY A 35 -17.54 -2.80 11.84
C GLY A 35 -16.09 -2.35 11.66
N GLN A 36 -15.70 -1.82 10.50
CA GLN A 36 -14.32 -1.43 10.20
C GLN A 36 -14.26 0.03 9.73
N THR A 37 -13.45 0.83 10.38
CA THR A 37 -13.19 2.25 10.03
C THR A 37 -12.00 2.42 9.08
N THR A 38 -11.29 1.34 8.77
CA THR A 38 -10.22 1.29 7.78
C THR A 38 -10.58 0.32 6.66
N MET A 39 -10.02 0.54 5.49
CA MET A 39 -10.18 -0.32 4.32
C MET A 39 -8.83 -0.54 3.65
N PRO A 40 -8.47 -1.78 3.27
CA PRO A 40 -7.26 -2.04 2.49
C PRO A 40 -7.24 -1.20 1.21
N THR A 41 -6.09 -0.57 0.92
CA THR A 41 -5.87 0.20 -0.32
C THR A 41 -5.47 -0.75 -1.44
N THR A 42 -6.39 -1.62 -1.81
CA THR A 42 -6.20 -2.70 -2.77
C THR A 42 -7.30 -2.72 -3.83
N PHE A 43 -6.95 -3.24 -5.01
CA PHE A 43 -7.80 -3.30 -6.19
C PHE A 43 -7.69 -4.68 -6.82
N PHE A 44 -8.78 -5.21 -7.29
CA PHE A 44 -8.80 -6.41 -8.12
C PHE A 44 -9.70 -6.17 -9.34
N PHE A 45 -9.16 -6.40 -10.52
CA PHE A 45 -9.86 -6.29 -11.78
C PHE A 45 -10.22 -7.69 -12.25
N ASP A 46 -11.46 -8.09 -11.99
CA ASP A 46 -11.99 -9.41 -12.32
C ASP A 46 -12.21 -9.50 -13.83
N HIS A 47 -11.58 -10.46 -14.47
CA HIS A 47 -11.64 -10.64 -15.93
C HIS A 47 -12.95 -11.25 -16.38
N GLU A 48 -13.61 -12.06 -15.56
CA GLU A 48 -14.86 -12.71 -15.88
C GLU A 48 -16.05 -11.76 -15.70
N SER A 49 -16.21 -11.20 -14.50
CA SER A 49 -17.34 -10.32 -14.20
C SER A 49 -17.18 -8.91 -14.77
N ARG A 50 -15.97 -8.53 -15.20
CA ARG A 50 -15.61 -7.18 -15.68
C ARG A 50 -15.80 -6.08 -14.64
N HIS A 51 -15.81 -6.44 -13.36
CA HIS A 51 -15.92 -5.48 -12.26
C HIS A 51 -14.57 -5.19 -11.62
N THR A 52 -14.47 -4.01 -11.00
CA THR A 52 -13.37 -3.64 -10.12
C THR A 52 -13.79 -3.85 -8.68
N LEU A 53 -13.11 -4.74 -7.96
CA LEU A 53 -13.27 -4.93 -6.53
C LEU A 53 -12.25 -4.08 -5.78
N ILE A 54 -12.63 -3.54 -4.62
CA ILE A 54 -11.82 -2.60 -3.83
C ILE A 54 -11.85 -3.02 -2.36
N GLY A 55 -10.67 -2.97 -1.70
CA GLY A 55 -10.53 -3.32 -0.29
C GLY A 55 -10.57 -4.83 -0.03
N ASP A 56 -11.23 -5.26 1.04
CA ASP A 56 -11.31 -6.68 1.41
C ASP A 56 -11.87 -7.58 0.30
N PRO A 57 -12.89 -7.20 -0.48
CA PRO A 57 -13.31 -7.98 -1.64
C PRO A 57 -12.21 -8.20 -2.68
N ALA A 58 -11.30 -7.22 -2.87
CA ALA A 58 -10.15 -7.38 -3.76
C ALA A 58 -9.13 -8.38 -3.23
N ASN A 59 -8.85 -8.35 -1.91
CA ASN A 59 -7.98 -9.31 -1.26
C ASN A 59 -8.57 -10.73 -1.31
N GLN A 60 -9.89 -10.85 -1.07
CA GLN A 60 -10.58 -12.13 -1.08
C GLN A 60 -10.58 -12.76 -2.48
N ALA A 61 -10.90 -11.98 -3.53
CA ALA A 61 -10.87 -12.48 -4.91
C ALA A 61 -9.48 -13.01 -5.31
N LEU A 62 -8.41 -12.34 -4.84
CA LEU A 62 -7.05 -12.81 -5.06
C LEU A 62 -6.80 -14.15 -4.37
N LEU A 63 -7.20 -14.29 -3.09
CA LEU A 63 -7.00 -15.53 -2.30
C LEU A 63 -7.88 -16.69 -2.80
N ASP A 64 -9.06 -16.38 -3.34
CA ASP A 64 -9.94 -17.37 -3.94
C ASP A 64 -9.47 -17.83 -5.33
N GLY A 65 -8.38 -17.24 -5.85
CA GLY A 65 -7.83 -17.59 -7.15
C GLY A 65 -8.70 -17.14 -8.33
N VAL A 66 -9.52 -16.10 -8.14
CA VAL A 66 -10.31 -15.51 -9.23
C VAL A 66 -9.39 -15.01 -10.32
N GLU A 67 -9.74 -15.28 -11.60
CA GLU A 67 -8.96 -14.80 -12.72
C GLU A 67 -9.05 -13.28 -12.86
N GLY A 68 -7.94 -12.57 -12.67
CA GLY A 68 -7.95 -11.12 -12.67
C GLY A 68 -6.59 -10.49 -12.38
N ARG A 69 -6.61 -9.18 -12.20
CA ARG A 69 -5.40 -8.41 -11.90
C ARG A 69 -5.51 -7.72 -10.55
N PHE A 70 -4.69 -8.13 -9.61
CA PHE A 70 -4.55 -7.49 -8.30
C PHE A 70 -3.56 -6.32 -8.35
N MET A 71 -3.87 -5.23 -7.65
CA MET A 71 -2.99 -4.09 -7.46
C MET A 71 -3.03 -3.59 -6.01
N ARG A 72 -1.87 -3.22 -5.49
CA ARG A 72 -1.67 -2.67 -4.14
C ARG A 72 -0.57 -1.60 -4.17
N ALA A 73 -0.49 -0.78 -3.11
CA ALA A 73 0.58 0.18 -2.89
C ALA A 73 0.67 1.30 -3.96
N LEU A 74 -0.47 1.68 -4.56
CA LEU A 74 -0.49 2.69 -5.62
C LEU A 74 -0.05 4.10 -5.17
N LYS A 75 -0.08 4.42 -3.87
CA LYS A 75 0.49 5.68 -3.35
C LYS A 75 1.98 5.83 -3.71
N ARG A 76 2.71 4.72 -3.90
CA ARG A 76 4.15 4.73 -4.26
C ARG A 76 4.44 5.19 -5.69
N VAL A 77 3.45 5.22 -6.58
CA VAL A 77 3.64 5.64 -7.99
C VAL A 77 3.34 7.12 -8.23
N LEU A 78 2.79 7.83 -7.22
CA LEU A 78 2.57 9.28 -7.30
C LEU A 78 3.88 10.00 -7.67
N GLY A 79 3.80 11.01 -8.51
CA GLY A 79 4.95 11.79 -8.99
C GLY A 79 5.80 11.10 -10.05
N THR A 80 5.44 9.89 -10.48
CA THR A 80 6.16 9.18 -11.54
C THR A 80 5.40 9.23 -12.86
N GLY A 81 6.11 9.08 -13.99
CA GLY A 81 5.47 9.00 -15.31
C GLY A 81 4.42 7.90 -15.44
N LEU A 82 4.53 6.85 -14.60
CA LEU A 82 3.57 5.75 -14.57
C LEU A 82 2.13 6.19 -14.27
N MET A 83 1.95 7.31 -13.55
CA MET A 83 0.62 7.84 -13.18
C MET A 83 -0.26 8.12 -14.39
N HIS A 84 0.34 8.59 -15.47
CA HIS A 84 -0.36 9.07 -16.65
C HIS A 84 -0.35 8.10 -17.84
N GLU A 85 0.39 6.99 -17.71
CA GLU A 85 0.42 5.96 -18.75
C GLU A 85 -0.92 5.22 -18.83
N LYS A 86 -1.52 5.19 -20.03
CA LYS A 86 -2.72 4.41 -20.29
C LYS A 86 -2.40 2.91 -20.34
N ARG A 87 -3.15 2.13 -19.58
CA ARG A 87 -3.08 0.67 -19.54
C ARG A 87 -4.42 0.07 -19.93
N GLN A 88 -4.38 -0.99 -20.69
CA GLN A 88 -5.60 -1.75 -20.99
C GLN A 88 -5.94 -2.63 -19.78
N ILE A 89 -7.06 -2.30 -19.12
CA ILE A 89 -7.62 -3.06 -18.00
C ILE A 89 -9.12 -3.23 -18.28
N LEU A 90 -9.61 -4.46 -18.29
CA LEU A 90 -11.00 -4.81 -18.59
C LEU A 90 -11.50 -4.19 -19.92
N ASN A 91 -10.62 -4.14 -20.93
CA ASN A 91 -10.86 -3.51 -22.24
C ASN A 91 -11.05 -1.99 -22.21
N GLN A 92 -10.69 -1.34 -21.13
CA GLN A 92 -10.67 0.11 -20.97
C GLN A 92 -9.24 0.64 -20.86
N GLY A 93 -8.94 1.75 -21.53
CA GLY A 93 -7.68 2.46 -21.36
C GLY A 93 -7.73 3.32 -20.09
N VAL A 94 -7.16 2.84 -18.99
CA VAL A 94 -7.15 3.51 -17.68
C VAL A 94 -5.75 3.92 -17.28
N THR A 95 -5.62 5.00 -16.52
CA THR A 95 -4.40 5.47 -15.87
C THR A 95 -4.42 5.11 -14.37
N PHE A 96 -3.30 5.29 -13.68
CA PHE A 96 -3.34 5.17 -12.21
C PHE A 96 -4.13 6.29 -11.55
N VAL A 97 -4.25 7.47 -12.17
CA VAL A 97 -5.15 8.53 -11.71
C VAL A 97 -6.58 8.01 -11.66
N ASP A 98 -7.07 7.39 -12.75
CA ASP A 98 -8.42 6.82 -12.82
C ASP A 98 -8.66 5.75 -11.75
N ILE A 99 -7.67 4.90 -11.50
CA ILE A 99 -7.78 3.82 -10.52
C ILE A 99 -7.87 4.37 -9.10
N ILE A 100 -6.99 5.30 -8.74
CA ILE A 100 -7.01 5.95 -7.41
C ILE A 100 -8.28 6.78 -7.25
N ALA A 101 -8.72 7.49 -8.29
CA ALA A 101 -9.96 8.26 -8.26
C ALA A 101 -11.19 7.37 -7.97
N ARG A 102 -11.28 6.18 -8.56
CA ARG A 102 -12.34 5.19 -8.26
C ARG A 102 -12.34 4.77 -6.79
N PHE A 103 -11.16 4.60 -6.19
CA PHE A 103 -11.02 4.27 -4.77
C PHE A 103 -11.53 5.41 -3.88
N LEU A 104 -11.06 6.63 -4.13
CA LEU A 104 -11.48 7.82 -3.37
C LEU A 104 -12.97 8.11 -3.53
N ASN A 105 -13.52 7.92 -4.74
CA ASN A 105 -14.95 8.02 -4.99
C ASN A 105 -15.75 6.98 -4.21
N GLN A 106 -15.25 5.74 -4.09
CA GLN A 106 -15.89 4.71 -3.28
C GLN A 106 -15.95 5.09 -1.79
N ILE A 107 -14.88 5.69 -1.25
CA ILE A 107 -14.86 6.23 0.11
C ILE A 107 -15.92 7.35 0.26
N LYS A 108 -15.96 8.28 -0.70
CA LYS A 108 -16.94 9.38 -0.72
C LYS A 108 -18.38 8.86 -0.72
N ILE A 109 -18.70 7.91 -1.62
CA ILE A 109 -20.04 7.31 -1.70
C ILE A 109 -20.44 6.65 -0.37
N ARG A 110 -19.54 5.89 0.26
CA ARG A 110 -19.80 5.25 1.56
C ARG A 110 -20.04 6.28 2.66
N ALA A 111 -19.22 7.34 2.71
CA ALA A 111 -19.38 8.42 3.67
C ALA A 111 -20.72 9.15 3.49
N GLU A 112 -21.09 9.45 2.26
CA GLU A 112 -22.37 10.10 1.93
C GLU A 112 -23.58 9.21 2.27
N ALA A 113 -23.49 7.91 1.94
CA ALA A 113 -24.54 6.95 2.26
C ALA A 113 -24.74 6.76 3.77
N GLN A 114 -23.66 6.72 4.56
CA GLN A 114 -23.72 6.54 6.00
C GLN A 114 -24.22 7.79 6.73
N THR A 115 -23.84 8.98 6.25
CA THR A 115 -24.10 10.23 6.96
C THR A 115 -25.34 10.97 6.47
N GLY A 116 -25.80 10.68 5.24
CA GLY A 116 -26.82 11.46 4.54
C GLY A 116 -26.34 12.87 4.14
N LEU A 117 -25.04 13.14 4.24
CA LEU A 117 -24.42 14.42 3.89
C LEU A 117 -23.74 14.34 2.52
N THR A 118 -23.56 15.47 1.86
CA THR A 118 -22.75 15.59 0.65
C THR A 118 -21.41 16.24 0.99
N PHE A 119 -20.33 15.68 0.49
CA PHE A 119 -18.98 16.17 0.70
C PHE A 119 -18.39 16.72 -0.62
N ASP A 120 -18.34 18.05 -0.73
CA ASP A 120 -17.77 18.73 -1.89
C ASP A 120 -16.25 18.93 -1.79
N CYS A 121 -15.72 18.96 -0.55
CA CYS A 121 -14.31 19.21 -0.26
C CYS A 121 -13.70 17.98 0.41
N ALA A 122 -12.39 17.78 0.19
CA ALA A 122 -11.60 16.80 0.92
C ALA A 122 -10.47 17.48 1.71
N LEU A 123 -10.17 16.96 2.89
CA LEU A 123 -8.92 17.20 3.59
C LEU A 123 -8.11 15.92 3.57
N SER A 124 -7.05 15.89 2.78
CA SER A 124 -6.23 14.69 2.58
C SER A 124 -4.99 14.70 3.46
N GLY A 125 -4.73 13.62 4.18
CA GLY A 125 -3.41 13.34 4.71
C GLY A 125 -2.37 13.25 3.59
N ARG A 126 -1.18 13.83 3.81
CA ARG A 126 -0.01 13.64 2.95
C ARG A 126 1.22 13.32 3.79
N PRO A 127 2.14 12.47 3.30
CA PRO A 127 3.43 12.28 3.98
C PRO A 127 4.22 13.59 3.97
N VAL A 128 5.21 13.69 4.86
CA VAL A 128 6.15 14.82 4.86
C VAL A 128 6.87 14.90 3.52
N VAL A 129 7.29 13.75 3.00
CA VAL A 129 7.90 13.60 1.67
C VAL A 129 7.33 12.37 0.96
N PHE A 130 7.01 12.50 -0.33
CA PHE A 130 6.59 11.37 -1.17
C PHE A 130 7.78 10.55 -1.66
N HIS A 131 8.88 11.19 -2.00
CA HIS A 131 10.07 10.57 -2.60
C HIS A 131 11.35 10.83 -1.81
N GLY A 132 11.52 12.02 -1.24
CA GLY A 132 12.68 12.44 -0.48
C GLY A 132 12.89 13.95 -0.55
N ALA A 133 13.56 14.51 0.43
CA ALA A 133 13.81 15.94 0.49
C ALA A 133 14.59 16.41 -0.76
N GLY A 134 14.03 17.39 -1.49
CA GLY A 134 14.62 17.94 -2.71
C GLY A 134 14.45 17.10 -3.97
N ASP A 135 13.70 16.00 -3.92
CA ASP A 135 13.36 15.22 -5.12
C ASP A 135 12.38 16.03 -6.01
N PRO A 136 12.68 16.22 -7.31
CA PRO A 136 11.82 16.99 -8.21
C PRO A 136 10.41 16.41 -8.38
N ARG A 137 10.20 15.14 -8.00
CA ARG A 137 8.89 14.46 -8.06
C ARG A 137 7.96 14.83 -6.91
N GLU A 138 8.43 15.54 -5.87
CA GLU A 138 7.59 15.92 -4.72
C GLU A 138 6.36 16.73 -5.13
N ALA A 139 6.57 17.82 -5.86
CA ALA A 139 5.48 18.68 -6.32
C ALA A 139 4.53 17.94 -7.26
N GLN A 140 5.08 17.10 -8.15
CA GLN A 140 4.28 16.30 -9.06
C GLN A 140 3.45 15.25 -8.30
N ALA A 141 3.97 14.65 -7.24
CA ALA A 141 3.24 13.67 -6.43
C ALA A 141 2.02 14.28 -5.73
N GLU A 142 2.16 15.50 -5.20
CA GLU A 142 1.03 16.23 -4.62
C GLU A 142 -0.01 16.60 -5.67
N GLU A 143 0.43 17.08 -6.85
CA GLU A 143 -0.46 17.43 -7.95
C GLU A 143 -1.19 16.20 -8.52
N ASP A 144 -0.50 15.07 -8.65
CA ASP A 144 -1.12 13.79 -9.05
C ASP A 144 -2.20 13.37 -8.05
N LEU A 145 -1.91 13.47 -6.75
CA LEU A 145 -2.89 13.14 -5.71
C LEU A 145 -4.08 14.11 -5.75
N ARG A 146 -3.83 15.41 -5.92
CA ARG A 146 -4.88 16.43 -6.10
C ARG A 146 -5.80 16.06 -7.26
N ARG A 147 -5.21 15.70 -8.38
CA ARG A 147 -5.95 15.27 -9.57
C ARG A 147 -6.82 14.04 -9.29
N CYS A 148 -6.31 13.05 -8.55
CA CYS A 148 -7.11 11.88 -8.16
C CYS A 148 -8.37 12.28 -7.37
N TYR A 149 -8.27 13.25 -6.45
CA TYR A 149 -9.42 13.75 -5.70
C TYR A 149 -10.44 14.48 -6.58
N LEU A 150 -9.98 15.32 -7.50
CA LEU A 150 -10.87 16.03 -8.42
C LEU A 150 -11.61 15.06 -9.35
N GLU A 151 -10.92 14.07 -9.89
CA GLU A 151 -11.51 13.00 -10.72
C GLU A 151 -12.45 12.08 -9.91
N ALA A 152 -12.25 11.98 -8.58
CA ALA A 152 -13.16 11.28 -7.67
C ALA A 152 -14.46 12.06 -7.38
N GLY A 153 -14.60 13.28 -7.88
CA GLY A 153 -15.78 14.11 -7.75
C GLY A 153 -15.78 15.05 -6.54
N PHE A 154 -14.63 15.32 -5.94
CA PHE A 154 -14.47 16.45 -5.04
C PHE A 154 -14.22 17.72 -5.88
N ARG A 155 -14.69 18.86 -5.42
CA ARG A 155 -14.45 20.16 -6.06
C ARG A 155 -13.14 20.79 -5.64
N GLU A 156 -12.71 20.46 -4.43
CA GLU A 156 -11.53 21.03 -3.80
C GLU A 156 -10.89 20.01 -2.86
N VAL A 157 -9.56 20.02 -2.77
CA VAL A 157 -8.80 19.24 -1.80
C VAL A 157 -7.71 20.11 -1.19
N GLU A 158 -7.63 20.06 0.14
CA GLU A 158 -6.55 20.60 0.94
C GLU A 158 -5.69 19.45 1.46
N PHE A 159 -4.39 19.70 1.64
CA PHE A 159 -3.46 18.71 2.16
C PHE A 159 -2.99 19.10 3.55
N LEU A 160 -3.00 18.12 4.47
CA LEU A 160 -2.47 18.24 5.81
C LEU A 160 -1.35 17.21 5.99
N PRO A 161 -0.14 17.64 6.41
CA PRO A 161 0.92 16.68 6.74
C PRO A 161 0.46 15.66 7.78
N GLU A 162 0.66 14.37 7.51
CA GLU A 162 0.22 13.28 8.39
C GLU A 162 0.73 13.45 9.84
N PRO A 163 1.98 13.89 10.09
CA PRO A 163 2.43 14.16 11.46
C PRO A 163 1.68 15.32 12.14
N GLU A 164 1.29 16.34 11.38
CA GLU A 164 0.50 17.45 11.92
C GLU A 164 -0.89 16.97 12.32
N ALA A 165 -1.54 16.18 11.46
CA ALA A 165 -2.81 15.56 11.76
C ALA A 165 -2.74 14.67 13.01
N ALA A 166 -1.67 13.89 13.17
CA ALA A 166 -1.43 13.04 14.33
C ALA A 166 -1.21 13.85 15.61
N ALA A 167 -0.48 14.98 15.55
CA ALA A 167 -0.29 15.89 16.68
C ALA A 167 -1.62 16.49 17.15
N ILE A 168 -2.45 16.95 16.20
CA ILE A 168 -3.79 17.47 16.47
C ILE A 168 -4.66 16.41 17.14
N ALA A 169 -4.67 15.19 16.59
CA ALA A 169 -5.47 14.08 17.08
C ALA A 169 -5.06 13.58 18.48
N SER A 170 -3.77 13.69 18.82
CA SER A 170 -3.23 13.24 20.12
C SER A 170 -3.55 14.19 21.29
N GLY A 171 -4.16 15.36 21.05
CA GLY A 171 -4.36 16.40 22.07
C GLY A 171 -3.06 17.09 22.51
N ALA A 172 -1.96 16.92 21.78
CA ALA A 172 -0.67 17.52 22.08
C ALA A 172 -0.67 19.06 22.04
N LEU A 173 -1.79 19.66 21.61
CA LEU A 173 -1.98 21.11 21.53
C LEU A 173 -2.34 21.74 22.88
N ASP A 174 -2.72 20.96 23.89
CA ASP A 174 -3.31 21.47 25.15
C ASP A 174 -2.28 22.14 26.07
N GLN A 175 -0.99 21.92 25.84
CA GLN A 175 0.08 22.49 26.68
C GLN A 175 1.05 23.31 25.81
N PRO A 176 0.90 24.65 25.74
CA PRO A 176 1.80 25.51 24.99
C PRO A 176 3.26 25.37 25.45
N GLY A 177 4.19 25.34 24.48
CA GLY A 177 5.61 25.19 24.72
C GLY A 177 6.12 23.75 24.84
N THR A 178 5.23 22.76 24.91
CA THR A 178 5.62 21.35 24.91
C THR A 178 6.26 20.98 23.58
N ILE A 179 7.42 20.31 23.66
CA ILE A 179 8.09 19.72 22.50
C ILE A 179 7.71 18.25 22.43
N GLY A 180 7.23 17.81 21.27
CA GLY A 180 6.84 16.42 21.00
C GLY A 180 7.51 15.88 19.74
N LEU A 181 7.61 14.56 19.69
CA LEU A 181 8.04 13.81 18.50
C LEU A 181 6.90 12.92 18.04
N ILE A 182 6.53 13.06 16.79
CA ILE A 182 5.63 12.12 16.12
C ILE A 182 6.46 11.15 15.30
N VAL A 183 6.16 9.88 15.46
CA VAL A 183 6.74 8.77 14.69
C VAL A 183 5.59 8.08 14.00
N ASP A 184 5.48 8.25 12.69
CA ASP A 184 4.48 7.58 11.84
C ASP A 184 5.18 6.52 10.99
N VAL A 185 4.85 5.25 11.24
CA VAL A 185 5.38 4.11 10.50
C VAL A 185 4.26 3.53 9.64
N GLY A 186 4.16 4.04 8.42
CA GLY A 186 3.18 3.60 7.45
C GLY A 186 3.56 2.30 6.72
N GLY A 187 2.76 1.93 5.72
CA GLY A 187 3.04 0.74 4.89
C GLY A 187 4.25 0.89 3.97
N GLY A 188 4.57 2.12 3.52
CA GLY A 188 5.63 2.39 2.56
C GLY A 188 6.64 3.47 2.96
N THR A 189 6.33 4.25 3.99
CA THR A 189 7.17 5.33 4.53
C THR A 189 7.19 5.29 6.04
N SER A 190 8.22 5.88 6.64
CA SER A 190 8.26 6.23 8.05
C SER A 190 8.63 7.70 8.16
N ASP A 191 7.77 8.48 8.82
CA ASP A 191 7.89 9.92 8.96
C ASP A 191 8.09 10.30 10.43
N PHE A 192 9.04 11.20 10.66
CA PHE A 192 9.42 11.69 11.97
C PHE A 192 9.26 13.20 11.98
N SER A 193 8.49 13.73 12.93
CA SER A 193 8.25 15.17 13.03
C SER A 193 8.43 15.65 14.45
N LEU A 194 9.40 16.53 14.65
CA LEU A 194 9.60 17.25 15.89
C LEU A 194 8.73 18.51 15.85
N PHE A 195 7.88 18.69 16.84
CA PHE A 195 6.99 19.86 16.90
C PHE A 195 7.04 20.54 18.26
N ARG A 196 6.57 21.80 18.30
CA ARG A 196 6.27 22.57 19.52
C ARG A 196 4.80 22.95 19.51
N SER A 197 4.11 22.73 20.62
CA SER A 197 2.74 23.22 20.81
C SER A 197 2.71 24.75 21.02
N GLU A 198 1.83 25.45 20.30
CA GLU A 198 1.71 26.93 20.34
C GLU A 198 0.32 27.41 20.81
N GLY A 199 -0.38 26.60 21.62
CA GLY A 199 -1.67 27.02 22.22
C GLY A 199 -2.82 27.11 21.21
N GLY A 200 -3.12 26.02 20.53
CA GLY A 200 -4.17 25.92 19.51
C GLY A 200 -3.67 25.51 18.13
N GLY A 201 -2.36 25.35 17.97
CA GLY A 201 -1.66 24.85 16.79
C GLY A 201 -0.34 24.23 17.14
N ILE A 202 0.38 23.80 16.13
CA ILE A 202 1.76 23.32 16.28
C ILE A 202 2.71 24.06 15.35
N ALA A 203 3.93 24.29 15.82
CA ALA A 203 5.05 24.69 14.97
C ALA A 203 5.92 23.46 14.72
N ILE A 204 6.06 23.05 13.48
CA ILE A 204 6.98 21.98 13.09
C ILE A 204 8.40 22.54 13.17
N LEU A 205 9.24 21.92 14.00
CA LEU A 205 10.63 22.32 14.20
C LEU A 205 11.57 21.60 13.24
N ALA A 206 11.30 20.32 12.96
CA ALA A 206 12.05 19.52 12.01
C ALA A 206 11.21 18.33 11.52
N ASN A 207 11.42 17.94 10.27
CA ASN A 207 10.82 16.77 9.65
C ASN A 207 11.90 15.89 9.03
N HIS A 208 11.71 14.59 9.11
CA HIS A 208 12.52 13.61 8.42
C HIS A 208 11.65 12.44 7.97
N GLY A 209 11.69 12.12 6.68
CA GLY A 209 10.96 10.98 6.11
C GLY A 209 11.92 10.00 5.46
N VAL A 210 11.64 8.70 5.62
CA VAL A 210 12.36 7.64 4.94
C VAL A 210 11.37 6.71 4.20
N ARG A 211 11.76 6.24 3.01
CA ARG A 211 10.95 5.30 2.23
C ARG A 211 11.15 3.85 2.69
N ILE A 212 10.95 3.63 3.97
CA ILE A 212 10.94 2.32 4.61
C ILE A 212 9.66 2.24 5.42
N GLY A 213 8.87 1.21 5.21
CA GLY A 213 7.62 1.01 5.93
C GLY A 213 7.29 -0.46 6.12
N GLY A 214 6.06 -0.74 6.52
CA GLY A 214 5.58 -2.09 6.84
C GLY A 214 5.83 -3.13 5.74
N THR A 215 5.69 -2.74 4.47
CA THR A 215 5.94 -3.65 3.33
C THR A 215 7.41 -4.01 3.16
N ASP A 216 8.33 -3.12 3.57
CA ASP A 216 9.77 -3.41 3.54
C ASP A 216 10.14 -4.36 4.68
N PHE A 217 9.47 -4.24 5.84
CA PHE A 217 9.61 -5.21 6.94
C PHE A 217 9.06 -6.58 6.53
N ASP A 218 7.90 -6.65 5.88
CA ASP A 218 7.36 -7.90 5.34
C ASP A 218 8.34 -8.55 4.37
N ARG A 219 8.91 -7.76 3.45
CA ARG A 219 9.92 -8.23 2.52
C ARG A 219 11.16 -8.76 3.24
N ALA A 220 11.66 -8.06 4.25
CA ALA A 220 12.83 -8.49 5.01
C ALA A 220 12.57 -9.84 5.74
N ILE A 221 11.42 -9.96 6.41
CA ILE A 221 10.99 -11.21 7.07
C ILE A 221 10.86 -12.33 6.04
N ASN A 222 10.24 -12.05 4.90
CA ASN A 222 10.04 -13.03 3.84
C ASN A 222 11.38 -13.56 3.31
N ILE A 223 12.33 -12.66 2.99
CA ILE A 223 13.67 -13.00 2.52
C ILE A 223 14.46 -13.81 3.53
N ASP A 224 14.37 -13.46 4.82
CA ASP A 224 15.17 -14.08 5.89
C ASP A 224 14.57 -15.40 6.41
N ARG A 225 13.24 -15.50 6.48
CA ARG A 225 12.55 -16.62 7.13
C ARG A 225 11.84 -17.55 6.17
N VAL A 226 11.18 -17.05 5.15
CA VAL A 226 10.36 -17.86 4.25
C VAL A 226 11.15 -18.34 3.04
N MET A 227 11.88 -17.47 2.37
CA MET A 227 12.61 -17.85 1.15
C MET A 227 13.64 -18.96 1.35
N PRO A 228 14.33 -19.11 2.50
CA PRO A 228 15.18 -20.28 2.77
C PRO A 228 14.42 -21.61 2.80
N LEU A 229 13.13 -21.59 3.22
CA LEU A 229 12.27 -22.78 3.19
C LEU A 229 11.89 -23.20 1.76
N LEU A 230 11.95 -22.26 0.82
CA LEU A 230 11.74 -22.47 -0.60
C LEU A 230 13.05 -22.73 -1.38
N GLY A 231 14.18 -22.79 -0.67
CA GLY A 231 15.47 -23.15 -1.27
C GLY A 231 16.40 -21.97 -1.57
N LYS A 232 16.11 -20.75 -1.10
CA LYS A 232 17.08 -19.64 -1.18
C LYS A 232 18.37 -20.03 -0.45
N GLY A 233 19.53 -19.86 -1.14
CA GLY A 233 20.84 -20.23 -0.63
C GLY A 233 21.16 -21.73 -0.71
N SER A 234 20.25 -22.57 -1.22
CA SER A 234 20.53 -24.00 -1.47
C SER A 234 21.56 -24.16 -2.57
N GLN A 235 22.32 -25.27 -2.50
CA GLN A 235 23.34 -25.62 -3.49
C GLN A 235 22.76 -26.47 -4.61
N LEU A 236 23.06 -26.08 -5.82
CA LEU A 236 22.75 -26.82 -7.04
C LEU A 236 24.04 -27.49 -7.56
N ARG A 237 23.95 -28.75 -7.96
CA ARG A 237 25.02 -29.40 -8.68
C ARG A 237 25.24 -28.73 -10.04
N LYS A 238 26.44 -28.54 -10.46
CA LYS A 238 26.72 -28.01 -11.81
C LYS A 238 26.21 -29.01 -12.87
N ALA A 239 25.58 -28.49 -13.91
CA ALA A 239 25.11 -29.32 -15.03
C ALA A 239 26.29 -30.00 -15.78
N MET A 240 27.46 -29.36 -15.79
CA MET A 240 28.70 -29.89 -16.36
C MET A 240 29.85 -29.64 -15.38
N GLY A 241 30.68 -30.68 -15.19
CA GLY A 241 31.84 -30.64 -14.28
C GLY A 241 31.53 -30.88 -12.82
N ALA A 242 32.55 -30.84 -11.98
CA ALA A 242 32.42 -31.01 -10.52
C ALA A 242 32.07 -29.67 -9.83
N GLY A 243 31.43 -29.76 -8.66
CA GLY A 243 31.13 -28.62 -7.79
C GLY A 243 29.67 -28.21 -7.77
N THR A 244 29.39 -27.16 -7.01
CA THR A 244 28.04 -26.62 -6.79
C THR A 244 28.02 -25.12 -7.04
N SER A 245 26.81 -24.57 -7.21
CA SER A 245 26.53 -23.12 -7.23
C SER A 245 25.28 -22.85 -6.41
N PRO A 246 25.19 -21.68 -5.76
CA PRO A 246 23.97 -21.32 -5.04
C PRO A 246 22.81 -21.07 -6.01
N THR A 247 21.59 -21.23 -5.50
CA THR A 247 20.37 -20.83 -6.22
C THR A 247 20.39 -19.34 -6.55
N PRO A 248 19.89 -18.91 -7.73
CA PRO A 248 19.79 -17.48 -8.09
C PRO A 248 18.92 -16.70 -7.12
N ASN A 249 19.39 -15.54 -6.65
CA ASN A 249 18.65 -14.73 -5.68
C ASN A 249 17.46 -13.96 -6.29
N ALA A 250 17.46 -13.73 -7.60
CA ALA A 250 16.50 -12.86 -8.27
C ALA A 250 15.04 -13.31 -8.02
N ILE A 251 14.74 -14.59 -8.25
CA ILE A 251 13.40 -15.13 -8.11
C ILE A 251 12.86 -15.01 -6.69
N TYR A 252 13.70 -15.19 -5.66
CA TYR A 252 13.31 -15.04 -4.27
C TYR A 252 13.07 -13.58 -3.90
N ASN A 253 13.90 -12.66 -4.42
CA ASN A 253 13.71 -11.23 -4.22
C ASN A 253 12.40 -10.74 -4.87
N ASP A 254 12.09 -11.23 -6.06
CA ASP A 254 10.87 -10.85 -6.77
C ASP A 254 9.63 -11.45 -6.09
N LEU A 255 9.70 -12.72 -5.67
CA LEU A 255 8.61 -13.38 -4.94
C LEU A 255 8.36 -12.76 -3.54
N ALA A 256 9.39 -12.17 -2.92
CA ALA A 256 9.26 -11.47 -1.64
C ALA A 256 8.80 -9.99 -1.79
N THR A 257 8.63 -9.48 -2.99
CA THR A 257 8.27 -8.09 -3.27
C THR A 257 6.85 -8.02 -3.82
N TRP A 258 5.91 -7.44 -3.07
CA TRP A 258 4.48 -7.42 -3.37
C TRP A 258 4.17 -7.07 -4.83
N GLU A 259 4.76 -5.98 -5.33
CA GLU A 259 4.47 -5.46 -6.66
C GLU A 259 5.01 -6.35 -7.78
N LYS A 260 5.94 -7.25 -7.46
CA LYS A 260 6.60 -8.13 -8.41
C LYS A 260 6.02 -9.54 -8.47
N ILE A 261 5.27 -9.96 -7.45
CA ILE A 261 4.70 -11.31 -7.37
C ILE A 261 3.97 -11.72 -8.66
N PRO A 262 3.08 -10.91 -9.27
CA PRO A 262 2.38 -11.31 -10.48
C PRO A 262 3.30 -11.59 -11.69
N PHE A 263 4.50 -11.02 -11.68
CA PHE A 263 5.47 -11.17 -12.77
C PHE A 263 6.40 -12.38 -12.60
N VAL A 264 6.29 -13.11 -11.48
CA VAL A 264 7.12 -14.31 -11.23
C VAL A 264 6.57 -15.53 -11.95
N TYR A 265 5.28 -15.60 -12.25
CA TYR A 265 4.58 -16.78 -12.79
C TYR A 265 4.74 -16.99 -14.29
N THR A 266 5.94 -16.72 -14.81
CA THR A 266 6.23 -16.86 -16.24
C THR A 266 6.66 -18.30 -16.59
N PRO A 267 6.38 -18.76 -17.83
CA PRO A 267 6.89 -20.05 -18.30
C PRO A 267 8.42 -20.19 -18.21
N GLN A 268 9.14 -19.06 -18.32
CA GLN A 268 10.60 -19.04 -18.18
C GLN A 268 11.02 -19.34 -16.74
N ASN A 269 10.40 -18.71 -15.74
CA ASN A 269 10.69 -18.94 -14.34
C ASN A 269 10.30 -20.36 -13.92
N ARG A 270 9.15 -20.87 -14.37
CA ARG A 270 8.73 -22.27 -14.10
C ARG A 270 9.76 -23.27 -14.65
N ARG A 271 10.26 -23.07 -15.88
CA ARG A 271 11.32 -23.90 -16.46
C ARG A 271 12.63 -23.79 -15.69
N MET A 272 13.05 -22.60 -15.31
CA MET A 272 14.25 -22.37 -14.50
C MET A 272 14.15 -23.10 -13.16
N VAL A 273 13.03 -23.01 -12.46
CA VAL A 273 12.83 -23.70 -11.17
C VAL A 273 12.79 -25.21 -11.34
N ALA A 274 12.20 -25.73 -12.40
CA ALA A 274 12.22 -27.17 -12.71
C ALA A 274 13.66 -27.67 -12.94
N GLU A 275 14.51 -26.90 -13.60
CA GLU A 275 15.93 -27.23 -13.78
C GLU A 275 16.69 -27.16 -12.44
N MET A 276 16.46 -26.12 -11.63
CA MET A 276 17.03 -26.01 -10.29
C MET A 276 16.65 -27.21 -9.42
N LEU A 277 15.40 -27.65 -9.47
CA LEU A 277 14.89 -28.80 -8.72
C LEU A 277 15.64 -30.08 -9.12
N ARG A 278 15.88 -30.30 -10.42
CA ARG A 278 16.63 -31.46 -10.92
C ARG A 278 18.10 -31.49 -10.44
N LEU A 279 18.71 -30.31 -10.26
CA LEU A 279 20.11 -30.14 -9.86
C LEU A 279 20.26 -29.97 -8.33
N ALA A 280 19.20 -29.91 -7.58
CA ALA A 280 19.20 -29.59 -6.14
C ALA A 280 19.92 -30.66 -5.30
N GLN A 281 20.67 -30.21 -4.31
CA GLN A 281 21.13 -31.08 -3.21
C GLN A 281 20.00 -31.35 -2.19
N HIS A 282 19.09 -30.41 -2.01
CA HIS A 282 17.92 -30.50 -1.14
C HIS A 282 16.64 -30.26 -1.98
N PRO A 283 16.13 -31.29 -2.69
CA PRO A 283 15.03 -31.13 -3.64
C PRO A 283 13.72 -30.69 -2.99
N ASP A 284 13.45 -31.07 -1.74
CA ASP A 284 12.21 -30.74 -1.03
C ASP A 284 11.94 -29.24 -0.94
N ARG A 285 12.99 -28.43 -0.78
CA ARG A 285 12.86 -26.96 -0.71
C ARG A 285 12.48 -26.38 -2.05
N LEU A 286 13.14 -26.82 -3.13
CA LEU A 286 12.84 -26.37 -4.48
C LEU A 286 11.54 -26.94 -5.02
N ALA A 287 11.09 -28.12 -4.55
CA ALA A 287 9.75 -28.64 -4.83
C ALA A 287 8.66 -27.72 -4.28
N ARG A 288 8.85 -27.15 -3.08
CA ARG A 288 7.94 -26.13 -2.53
C ARG A 288 7.94 -24.86 -3.40
N LEU A 289 9.11 -24.38 -3.84
CA LEU A 289 9.17 -23.22 -4.74
C LEU A 289 8.44 -23.52 -6.07
N ALA A 290 8.65 -24.70 -6.64
CA ALA A 290 7.97 -25.11 -7.88
C ALA A 290 6.45 -25.05 -7.69
N ARG A 291 5.94 -25.60 -6.59
CA ARG A 291 4.52 -25.59 -6.25
C ARG A 291 3.98 -24.16 -6.04
N VAL A 292 4.72 -23.29 -5.35
CA VAL A 292 4.34 -21.87 -5.18
C VAL A 292 4.18 -21.18 -6.55
N LEU A 293 5.03 -21.49 -7.53
CA LEU A 293 4.90 -20.92 -8.87
C LEU A 293 3.79 -21.58 -9.71
N GLU A 294 3.56 -22.86 -9.52
CA GLU A 294 2.53 -23.61 -10.25
C GLU A 294 1.13 -23.21 -9.80
N ASP A 295 0.92 -23.15 -8.48
CA ASP A 295 -0.35 -22.84 -7.85
C ASP A 295 -0.51 -21.32 -7.57
N GLU A 296 0.45 -20.48 -8.02
CA GLU A 296 0.46 -19.00 -7.90
C GLU A 296 0.32 -18.46 -6.45
N LEU A 297 0.85 -19.18 -5.45
CA LEU A 297 0.69 -18.92 -4.01
C LEU A 297 1.58 -17.78 -3.45
N GLY A 298 2.18 -16.96 -4.28
CA GLY A 298 3.09 -15.89 -3.82
C GLY A 298 2.40 -14.85 -2.94
N HIS A 299 1.16 -14.48 -3.28
CA HIS A 299 0.39 -13.54 -2.47
C HIS A 299 -0.06 -14.16 -1.15
N ASP A 300 -0.42 -15.45 -1.12
CA ASP A 300 -0.75 -16.18 0.12
C ASP A 300 0.41 -16.14 1.11
N LEU A 301 1.63 -16.37 0.60
CA LEU A 301 2.86 -16.25 1.41
C LEU A 301 3.06 -14.83 1.92
N ALA A 302 2.86 -13.82 1.08
CA ALA A 302 3.03 -12.44 1.45
C ALA A 302 2.01 -12.00 2.53
N PHE A 303 0.73 -12.37 2.38
CA PHE A 303 -0.30 -12.16 3.40
C PHE A 303 -0.02 -12.93 4.69
N ALA A 304 0.51 -14.16 4.60
CA ALA A 304 0.89 -14.93 5.78
C ALA A 304 2.02 -14.26 6.57
N VAL A 305 3.02 -13.70 5.87
CA VAL A 305 4.10 -12.91 6.48
C VAL A 305 3.57 -11.65 7.15
N GLU A 306 2.70 -10.88 6.46
CA GLU A 306 2.08 -9.68 7.01
C GLU A 306 1.29 -9.99 8.29
N ARG A 307 0.43 -11.02 8.27
CA ARG A 307 -0.31 -11.48 9.45
C ARG A 307 0.61 -11.93 10.57
N GLY A 308 1.67 -12.69 10.24
CA GLY A 308 2.67 -13.14 11.22
C GLY A 308 3.41 -11.98 11.89
N LYS A 309 3.80 -10.97 11.12
CA LYS A 309 4.41 -9.73 11.64
C LYS A 309 3.45 -9.00 12.60
N ILE A 310 2.19 -8.84 12.22
CA ILE A 310 1.17 -8.19 13.06
C ILE A 310 0.96 -8.96 14.35
N ALA A 311 0.80 -10.28 14.26
CA ALA A 311 0.62 -11.14 15.43
C ALA A 311 1.84 -11.10 16.38
N ALA A 312 3.06 -11.11 15.84
CA ALA A 312 4.27 -11.01 16.64
C ALA A 312 4.43 -9.67 17.36
N ASN A 313 3.82 -8.60 16.85
CA ASN A 313 3.86 -7.28 17.49
C ASN A 313 2.73 -7.08 18.52
N ALA A 314 1.71 -7.91 18.49
CA ALA A 314 0.55 -7.81 19.40
C ALA A 314 0.77 -8.58 20.72
N GLY A 315 1.85 -9.31 20.85
CA GLY A 315 2.03 -10.08 22.04
C GLY A 315 3.08 -10.79 22.40
#